data_25e92877fb93146c006ca910c8ea4d4a
#
_entry.id   25e92877fb93146c006ca910c8ea4d4a
#
_cell.length_a   1.000
_cell.length_b   1.000
_cell.length_c   1.000
_cell.angle_alpha   90.00
_cell.angle_beta   90.00
_cell.angle_gamma   90.00
#
_symmetry.space_group_name_H-M   'P 1'
#
loop_
_entity.id
_entity.type
_entity.pdbx_description
1 polymer ?
#
loop_
_entity_poly.entity_id
_entity_poly.type
_entity_poly.pdbx_seq_one_letter_code
_entity_poly.pdbx_strand_id
1 'polypeptide(L)'
;MKALSLAVVAACCAQTALAGDLTVISFGGANKAAQEKAYYAPFTKATGVKVVGGEYNGEMAKVKAMVDTKSVSWDVLEVESPELARGCDEGMFEKLDYSKIGNKADFVPGAAQSCGVGIFVWSTVLAYNADKLKVGPSGWKDFWDVKKFPGKRGMRKGAKYTLEVALMADGVAAKDVYKVLATPAGVDRAFKKLDQLKPNIQWWEAGAQPPQYLVSGDVVMSSAYNGRIANTQKEGKNLKIVWAGGMYDFDSWAIPKGSPNKDAALKFIAFASKPENQKVYSQNIAYGPTNKKAVPLLDKKLVADLPTAPQNIKSGVAVDVAFWADFGESLEQRFNAWAAK
;
A
#
# COMPACT_ATOMS: atom_id res chain seq x y z
N MET A 1 42.85 46.24 51.82
CA MET A 1 42.02 46.22 50.65
C MET A 1 41.93 44.74 50.17
N LYS A 2 40.79 44.06 50.40
CA LYS A 2 40.57 42.66 50.00
C LYS A 2 39.71 42.68 48.73
N ALA A 3 40.27 42.18 47.63
CA ALA A 3 39.55 42.04 46.35
C ALA A 3 38.68 40.80 46.43
N LEU A 4 37.37 40.96 46.26
CA LEU A 4 36.39 39.87 46.12
C LEU A 4 36.32 39.48 44.64
N SER A 5 36.76 38.28 44.28
CA SER A 5 36.62 37.74 42.94
C SER A 5 35.23 37.09 42.80
N LEU A 6 34.39 37.66 41.97
CA LEU A 6 33.07 37.13 41.62
C LEU A 6 33.23 36.08 40.50
N ALA A 7 33.05 34.81 40.82
CA ALA A 7 33.01 33.75 39.82
C ALA A 7 31.58 33.67 39.21
N VAL A 8 31.44 34.04 37.94
CA VAL A 8 30.21 33.88 37.17
C VAL A 8 30.15 32.44 36.65
N VAL A 9 29.26 31.65 37.25
CA VAL A 9 28.94 30.30 36.75
C VAL A 9 27.95 30.47 35.58
N ALA A 10 28.43 30.31 34.36
CA ALA A 10 27.58 30.23 33.17
C ALA A 10 26.86 28.86 33.14
N ALA A 11 25.59 28.83 33.54
CA ALA A 11 24.73 27.68 33.35
C ALA A 11 24.38 27.56 31.86
N CYS A 12 25.04 26.62 31.14
CA CYS A 12 24.61 26.22 29.81
C CYS A 12 23.27 25.49 29.94
N CYS A 13 22.17 26.20 29.77
CA CYS A 13 20.88 25.58 29.48
C CYS A 13 20.97 24.93 28.13
N ALA A 14 21.18 23.61 28.08
CA ALA A 14 20.97 22.81 26.89
C ALA A 14 19.46 22.92 26.59
N GLN A 15 19.10 23.79 25.64
CA GLN A 15 17.78 23.78 25.03
C GLN A 15 17.64 22.45 24.26
N THR A 16 16.97 21.48 24.88
CA THR A 16 16.43 20.36 24.16
C THR A 16 15.38 20.93 23.19
N ALA A 17 15.76 21.10 21.93
CA ALA A 17 14.80 21.37 20.87
C ALA A 17 13.76 20.25 20.96
N LEU A 18 12.55 20.58 21.39
CA LEU A 18 11.41 19.67 21.28
C LEU A 18 11.28 19.36 19.80
N ALA A 19 11.60 18.12 19.43
CA ALA A 19 11.34 17.65 18.07
C ALA A 19 9.85 17.86 17.82
N GLY A 20 9.50 18.57 16.74
CA GLY A 20 8.11 18.76 16.34
C GLY A 20 7.40 17.41 16.13
N ASP A 21 6.08 17.43 16.14
CA ASP A 21 5.28 16.24 15.83
C ASP A 21 5.70 15.68 14.46
N LEU A 22 5.81 14.36 14.34
CA LEU A 22 6.15 13.68 13.09
C LEU A 22 4.85 13.30 12.36
N THR A 23 4.63 13.85 11.17
CA THR A 23 3.46 13.55 10.36
C THR A 23 3.71 12.32 9.48
N VAL A 24 2.94 11.26 9.67
CA VAL A 24 3.02 10.00 8.91
C VAL A 24 1.72 9.78 8.15
N ILE A 25 1.79 9.68 6.83
CA ILE A 25 0.62 9.55 5.94
C ILE A 25 0.53 8.13 5.40
N SER A 26 -0.66 7.55 5.48
CA SER A 26 -0.94 6.18 5.04
C SER A 26 -2.24 6.08 4.24
N PHE A 27 -2.51 4.88 3.67
CA PHE A 27 -3.78 4.58 2.98
C PHE A 27 -4.97 4.33 3.93
N GLY A 28 -4.88 4.75 5.19
CA GLY A 28 -6.00 4.82 6.13
C GLY A 28 -6.64 3.50 6.55
N GLY A 29 -7.74 3.60 7.28
CA GLY A 29 -8.58 2.49 7.73
C GLY A 29 -7.81 1.44 8.52
N ALA A 30 -8.09 0.14 8.31
CA ALA A 30 -7.44 -0.96 9.01
C ALA A 30 -5.90 -0.99 8.85
N ASN A 31 -5.37 -0.47 7.73
CA ASN A 31 -3.93 -0.33 7.52
C ASN A 31 -3.33 0.67 8.51
N LYS A 32 -3.89 1.88 8.59
CA LYS A 32 -3.45 2.88 9.56
C LYS A 32 -3.58 2.37 11.00
N ALA A 33 -4.70 1.74 11.34
CA ALA A 33 -4.90 1.17 12.68
C ALA A 33 -3.84 0.11 13.03
N ALA A 34 -3.39 -0.69 12.06
CA ALA A 34 -2.28 -1.64 12.24
C ALA A 34 -0.94 -0.91 12.42
N GLN A 35 -0.70 0.16 11.65
CA GLN A 35 0.51 1.00 11.78
C GLN A 35 0.56 1.74 13.12
N GLU A 36 -0.55 2.25 13.59
CA GLU A 36 -0.64 2.91 14.91
C GLU A 36 -0.21 1.97 16.03
N LYS A 37 -0.66 0.72 15.98
CA LYS A 37 -0.30 -0.31 16.98
C LYS A 37 1.15 -0.78 16.85
N ALA A 38 1.64 -0.96 15.63
CA ALA A 38 2.95 -1.53 15.38
C ALA A 38 4.08 -0.51 15.42
N TYR A 39 3.80 0.73 15.00
CA TYR A 39 4.83 1.73 14.72
C TYR A 39 4.61 3.02 15.50
N TYR A 40 3.43 3.70 15.38
CA TYR A 40 3.26 5.07 15.85
C TYR A 40 3.34 5.19 17.39
N ALA A 41 2.48 4.46 18.09
CA ALA A 41 2.47 4.48 19.55
C ALA A 41 3.77 3.93 20.17
N PRO A 42 4.34 2.78 19.69
CA PRO A 42 5.61 2.29 20.18
C PRO A 42 6.78 3.22 19.89
N PHE A 43 6.84 3.88 18.73
CA PHE A 43 7.87 4.85 18.41
C PHE A 43 7.80 6.07 19.31
N THR A 44 6.61 6.63 19.51
CA THR A 44 6.39 7.76 20.43
C THR A 44 6.85 7.39 21.85
N LYS A 45 6.48 6.19 22.32
CA LYS A 45 6.90 5.70 23.64
C LYS A 45 8.43 5.57 23.76
N ALA A 46 9.10 5.11 22.70
CA ALA A 46 10.54 4.86 22.72
C ALA A 46 11.38 6.13 22.56
N THR A 47 10.85 7.17 21.88
CA THR A 47 11.65 8.34 21.49
C THR A 47 11.17 9.67 22.08
N GLY A 48 9.94 9.73 22.58
CA GLY A 48 9.27 10.97 22.97
C GLY A 48 8.74 11.80 21.78
N VAL A 49 9.03 11.43 20.53
CA VAL A 49 8.54 12.11 19.33
C VAL A 49 7.11 11.66 19.07
N LYS A 50 6.15 12.60 19.14
CA LYS A 50 4.75 12.30 18.86
C LYS A 50 4.54 12.07 17.37
N VAL A 51 3.86 10.95 17.00
CA VAL A 51 3.46 10.67 15.64
C VAL A 51 2.01 11.11 15.43
N VAL A 52 1.80 11.90 14.37
CA VAL A 52 0.47 12.32 13.89
C VAL A 52 0.17 11.60 12.59
N GLY A 53 -0.76 10.65 12.63
CA GLY A 53 -1.16 9.86 11.47
C GLY A 53 -2.18 10.57 10.59
N GLY A 54 -1.87 10.79 9.32
CA GLY A 54 -2.80 11.26 8.29
C GLY A 54 -3.18 10.16 7.31
N GLU A 55 -4.07 10.49 6.36
CA GLU A 55 -4.57 9.55 5.36
C GLU A 55 -4.62 10.20 3.97
N TYR A 56 -4.41 9.36 2.94
CA TYR A 56 -4.58 9.71 1.54
C TYR A 56 -4.92 8.45 0.71
N ASN A 57 -5.29 8.61 -0.56
CA ASN A 57 -5.59 7.48 -1.47
C ASN A 57 -4.63 7.42 -2.68
N GLY A 58 -3.39 7.91 -2.52
CA GLY A 58 -2.39 7.89 -3.59
C GLY A 58 -2.34 9.17 -4.43
N GLU A 59 -2.85 10.31 -3.90
CA GLU A 59 -2.88 11.60 -4.63
C GLU A 59 -1.47 12.21 -4.73
N MET A 60 -0.64 11.68 -5.65
CA MET A 60 0.74 12.11 -5.84
C MET A 60 0.88 13.58 -6.29
N ALA A 61 -0.15 14.14 -6.94
CA ALA A 61 -0.18 15.56 -7.31
C ALA A 61 -0.07 16.47 -6.08
N LYS A 62 -0.64 16.06 -4.94
CA LYS A 62 -0.51 16.80 -3.67
C LYS A 62 0.92 16.76 -3.13
N VAL A 63 1.59 15.61 -3.22
CA VAL A 63 3.00 15.47 -2.83
C VAL A 63 3.87 16.38 -3.70
N LYS A 64 3.66 16.32 -5.02
CA LYS A 64 4.39 17.18 -5.97
C LYS A 64 4.18 18.66 -5.67
N ALA A 65 2.96 19.09 -5.43
CA ALA A 65 2.64 20.48 -5.11
C ALA A 65 3.37 20.97 -3.85
N MET A 66 3.41 20.16 -2.77
CA MET A 66 4.14 20.49 -1.55
C MET A 66 5.65 20.64 -1.78
N VAL A 67 6.23 19.75 -2.60
CA VAL A 67 7.66 19.77 -2.89
C VAL A 67 8.02 20.97 -3.81
N ASP A 68 7.25 21.19 -4.86
CA ASP A 68 7.48 22.30 -5.83
C ASP A 68 7.36 23.68 -5.16
N THR A 69 6.39 23.82 -4.25
CA THR A 69 6.18 25.08 -3.50
C THR A 69 7.08 25.21 -2.26
N LYS A 70 7.89 24.18 -1.97
CA LYS A 70 8.74 24.11 -0.76
C LYS A 70 7.95 24.29 0.55
N SER A 71 6.69 23.86 0.55
CA SER A 71 5.78 23.90 1.70
C SER A 71 5.37 22.49 2.12
N VAL A 72 6.37 21.70 2.56
CA VAL A 72 6.20 20.28 2.88
C VAL A 72 5.69 20.13 4.31
N SER A 73 4.48 19.61 4.46
CA SER A 73 3.81 19.36 5.74
C SER A 73 3.71 17.86 6.10
N TRP A 74 4.14 16.96 5.21
CA TRP A 74 4.21 15.53 5.43
C TRP A 74 5.65 15.09 5.61
N ASP A 75 5.93 14.29 6.64
CA ASP A 75 7.29 13.87 6.96
C ASP A 75 7.62 12.47 6.46
N VAL A 76 6.65 11.56 6.61
CA VAL A 76 6.76 10.18 6.12
C VAL A 76 5.50 9.85 5.34
N LEU A 77 5.68 9.23 4.18
CA LEU A 77 4.60 8.84 3.29
C LEU A 77 4.69 7.35 2.98
N GLU A 78 3.58 6.64 3.13
CA GLU A 78 3.39 5.32 2.55
C GLU A 78 3.06 5.46 1.07
N VAL A 79 3.79 4.75 0.20
CA VAL A 79 3.67 4.88 -1.26
C VAL A 79 3.84 3.53 -1.94
N GLU A 80 3.03 3.27 -2.98
CA GLU A 80 3.13 2.07 -3.82
C GLU A 80 4.38 2.12 -4.71
N SER A 81 4.87 0.97 -5.17
CA SER A 81 6.15 0.85 -5.87
C SER A 81 6.27 1.69 -7.17
N PRO A 82 5.26 1.76 -8.06
CA PRO A 82 5.35 2.59 -9.26
C PRO A 82 5.45 4.09 -8.95
N GLU A 83 4.67 4.56 -7.99
CA GLU A 83 4.67 5.96 -7.55
C GLU A 83 5.97 6.32 -6.82
N LEU A 84 6.54 5.37 -6.07
CA LEU A 84 7.86 5.55 -5.46
C LEU A 84 8.94 5.69 -6.53
N ALA A 85 8.95 4.80 -7.52
CA ALA A 85 9.94 4.83 -8.61
C ALA A 85 9.88 6.16 -9.36
N ARG A 86 8.69 6.54 -9.86
CA ARG A 86 8.48 7.79 -10.56
C ARG A 86 8.82 9.00 -9.69
N GLY A 87 8.34 9.05 -8.46
CA GLY A 87 8.60 10.17 -7.56
C GLY A 87 10.07 10.29 -7.15
N CYS A 88 10.81 9.18 -7.12
CA CYS A 88 12.25 9.20 -6.90
C CYS A 88 12.99 9.82 -8.10
N ASP A 89 12.62 9.45 -9.31
CA ASP A 89 13.21 9.96 -10.55
C ASP A 89 12.88 11.44 -10.76
N GLU A 90 11.67 11.87 -10.42
CA GLU A 90 11.22 13.26 -10.45
C GLU A 90 11.76 14.10 -9.27
N GLY A 91 12.52 13.51 -8.34
CA GLY A 91 13.10 14.22 -7.20
C GLY A 91 12.10 14.63 -6.13
N MET A 92 10.93 14.01 -6.07
CA MET A 92 9.90 14.27 -5.06
C MET A 92 10.25 13.68 -3.68
N PHE A 93 11.16 12.72 -3.60
CA PHE A 93 11.54 12.05 -2.38
C PHE A 93 13.01 12.23 -2.02
N GLU A 94 13.31 12.20 -0.73
CA GLU A 94 14.68 12.16 -0.23
C GLU A 94 15.32 10.80 -0.51
N LYS A 95 16.62 10.81 -0.88
CA LYS A 95 17.42 9.57 -0.88
C LYS A 95 17.65 9.11 0.55
N LEU A 96 17.42 7.82 0.81
CA LEU A 96 17.53 7.23 2.14
C LEU A 96 18.95 6.78 2.45
N ASP A 97 19.42 7.13 3.65
CA ASP A 97 20.69 6.64 4.19
C ASP A 97 20.46 5.31 4.94
N TYR A 98 20.74 4.21 4.27
CA TYR A 98 20.56 2.87 4.84
C TYR A 98 21.51 2.54 6.00
N SER A 99 22.60 3.29 6.19
CA SER A 99 23.41 3.15 7.39
C SER A 99 22.65 3.48 8.68
N LYS A 100 21.61 4.31 8.56
CA LYS A 100 20.70 4.70 9.65
C LYS A 100 19.43 3.81 9.75
N ILE A 101 19.10 3.05 8.70
CA ILE A 101 17.86 2.25 8.64
C ILE A 101 18.16 0.77 8.96
N GLY A 102 19.17 0.20 8.34
CA GLY A 102 19.55 -1.21 8.50
C GLY A 102 20.18 -1.82 7.24
N ASN A 103 20.50 -3.09 7.31
CA ASN A 103 21.15 -3.79 6.18
C ASN A 103 20.11 -4.05 5.07
N LYS A 104 20.39 -3.56 3.85
CA LYS A 104 19.55 -3.81 2.67
C LYS A 104 19.32 -5.31 2.41
N ALA A 105 20.28 -6.16 2.73
CA ALA A 105 20.16 -7.61 2.55
C ALA A 105 19.11 -8.27 3.47
N ASP A 106 18.65 -7.59 4.50
CA ASP A 106 17.60 -8.09 5.39
C ASP A 106 16.20 -7.98 4.76
N PHE A 107 16.05 -7.19 3.73
CA PHE A 107 14.78 -6.99 3.04
C PHE A 107 14.57 -7.95 1.86
N VAL A 108 13.33 -8.21 1.50
CA VAL A 108 13.00 -8.96 0.28
C VAL A 108 13.52 -8.21 -0.96
N PRO A 109 13.82 -8.92 -2.07
CA PRO A 109 14.27 -8.26 -3.29
C PRO A 109 13.34 -7.13 -3.74
N GLY A 110 13.93 -5.99 -4.09
CA GLY A 110 13.18 -4.80 -4.52
C GLY A 110 12.68 -3.90 -3.39
N ALA A 111 12.64 -4.35 -2.13
CA ALA A 111 12.10 -3.53 -1.04
C ALA A 111 13.08 -2.49 -0.47
N ALA A 112 14.38 -2.60 -0.73
CA ALA A 112 15.41 -1.64 -0.27
C ALA A 112 15.84 -0.74 -1.44
N GLN A 113 15.06 0.31 -1.72
CA GLN A 113 15.24 1.24 -2.84
C GLN A 113 15.96 2.52 -2.41
N SER A 114 16.40 3.34 -3.38
CA SER A 114 17.17 4.57 -3.06
C SER A 114 16.34 5.62 -2.32
N CYS A 115 15.05 5.75 -2.62
CA CYS A 115 14.16 6.75 -2.03
C CYS A 115 13.10 6.14 -1.08
N GLY A 116 13.10 4.82 -0.89
CA GLY A 116 12.10 4.16 -0.06
C GLY A 116 12.57 2.83 0.49
N VAL A 117 11.92 2.41 1.56
CA VAL A 117 12.08 1.06 2.14
C VAL A 117 10.72 0.40 2.29
N GLY A 118 10.60 -0.82 1.79
CA GLY A 118 9.37 -1.58 1.84
C GLY A 118 8.87 -1.82 3.25
N ILE A 119 7.57 -1.68 3.44
CA ILE A 119 6.86 -1.85 4.71
C ILE A 119 6.27 -3.26 4.77
N PHE A 120 5.46 -3.58 3.78
CA PHE A 120 4.72 -4.84 3.66
C PHE A 120 4.43 -5.19 2.20
N VAL A 121 4.19 -6.48 1.96
CA VAL A 121 3.67 -7.00 0.69
C VAL A 121 2.16 -7.19 0.82
N TRP A 122 1.41 -6.70 -0.14
CA TRP A 122 -0.03 -6.85 -0.24
C TRP A 122 -0.46 -7.43 -1.59
N SER A 123 -1.73 -7.79 -1.72
CA SER A 123 -2.29 -8.25 -3.01
C SER A 123 -3.69 -7.70 -3.22
N THR A 124 -3.96 -7.23 -4.44
CA THR A 124 -5.31 -7.08 -4.96
C THR A 124 -5.82 -8.46 -5.36
N VAL A 125 -6.91 -8.87 -4.75
CA VAL A 125 -7.52 -10.20 -4.92
C VAL A 125 -8.98 -10.07 -5.33
N LEU A 126 -9.54 -11.14 -5.88
CA LEU A 126 -10.98 -11.28 -5.98
C LEU A 126 -11.53 -11.77 -4.65
N ALA A 127 -12.52 -11.07 -4.12
CA ALA A 127 -13.21 -11.45 -2.89
C ALA A 127 -14.71 -11.57 -3.12
N TYR A 128 -15.36 -12.43 -2.34
CA TYR A 128 -16.82 -12.62 -2.42
C TYR A 128 -17.42 -12.95 -1.04
N ASN A 129 -18.73 -12.76 -0.92
CA ASN A 129 -19.50 -13.14 0.27
C ASN A 129 -20.07 -14.55 0.10
N ALA A 130 -19.56 -15.53 0.90
CA ALA A 130 -19.95 -16.92 0.80
C ALA A 130 -21.36 -17.21 1.40
N ASP A 131 -21.95 -16.26 2.11
CA ASP A 131 -23.37 -16.36 2.52
C ASP A 131 -24.31 -16.07 1.34
N LYS A 132 -23.85 -15.24 0.39
CA LYS A 132 -24.60 -14.87 -0.82
C LYS A 132 -24.32 -15.82 -1.98
N LEU A 133 -23.08 -16.26 -2.16
CA LEU A 133 -22.67 -17.17 -3.22
C LEU A 133 -22.29 -18.53 -2.65
N LYS A 134 -23.20 -19.50 -2.76
CA LYS A 134 -22.97 -20.88 -2.27
C LYS A 134 -21.85 -21.60 -3.04
N VAL A 135 -21.73 -21.30 -4.35
CA VAL A 135 -20.61 -21.71 -5.19
C VAL A 135 -19.82 -20.45 -5.50
N GLY A 136 -18.57 -20.41 -5.01
CA GLY A 136 -17.70 -19.24 -5.20
C GLY A 136 -17.11 -19.17 -6.63
N PRO A 137 -16.63 -17.98 -7.03
CA PRO A 137 -15.88 -17.81 -8.27
C PRO A 137 -14.52 -18.50 -8.17
N SER A 138 -13.97 -18.90 -9.33
CA SER A 138 -12.64 -19.51 -9.45
C SER A 138 -11.55 -18.52 -9.90
N GLY A 139 -11.93 -17.35 -10.38
CA GLY A 139 -11.01 -16.32 -10.87
C GLY A 139 -11.72 -15.19 -11.60
N TRP A 140 -10.93 -14.34 -12.27
CA TRP A 140 -11.44 -13.12 -12.90
C TRP A 140 -12.43 -13.38 -14.04
N LYS A 141 -12.37 -14.52 -14.73
CA LYS A 141 -13.38 -14.90 -15.73
C LYS A 141 -14.78 -15.00 -15.11
N ASP A 142 -14.91 -15.63 -13.94
CA ASP A 142 -16.18 -15.73 -13.22
C ASP A 142 -16.67 -14.36 -12.72
N PHE A 143 -15.76 -13.43 -12.44
CA PHE A 143 -16.10 -12.07 -12.06
C PHE A 143 -16.88 -11.33 -13.16
N TRP A 144 -16.60 -11.61 -14.44
CA TRP A 144 -17.34 -11.05 -15.58
C TRP A 144 -18.63 -11.81 -15.92
N ASP A 145 -18.81 -13.02 -15.39
CA ASP A 145 -20.00 -13.81 -15.70
C ASP A 145 -21.19 -13.42 -14.80
N VAL A 146 -21.88 -12.35 -15.22
CA VAL A 146 -23.07 -11.84 -14.50
C VAL A 146 -24.29 -12.72 -14.67
N LYS A 147 -24.28 -13.69 -15.60
CA LYS A 147 -25.37 -14.68 -15.75
C LYS A 147 -25.22 -15.81 -14.74
N LYS A 148 -24.00 -16.35 -14.59
CA LYS A 148 -23.69 -17.40 -13.61
C LYS A 148 -23.74 -16.84 -12.16
N PHE A 149 -23.29 -15.60 -11.97
CA PHE A 149 -23.24 -14.92 -10.68
C PHE A 149 -24.01 -13.59 -10.77
N PRO A 150 -25.32 -13.58 -10.63
CA PRO A 150 -26.13 -12.33 -10.70
C PRO A 150 -25.78 -11.35 -9.60
N GLY A 151 -25.74 -10.06 -9.93
CA GLY A 151 -25.49 -8.96 -9.01
C GLY A 151 -24.35 -8.04 -9.43
N LYS A 152 -24.12 -6.97 -8.68
CA LYS A 152 -23.06 -5.98 -8.96
C LYS A 152 -21.68 -6.48 -8.57
N ARG A 153 -20.66 -5.82 -9.12
CA ARG A 153 -19.24 -6.05 -8.90
C ARG A 153 -18.59 -4.81 -8.31
N GLY A 154 -17.91 -4.96 -7.18
CA GLY A 154 -17.03 -3.90 -6.68
C GLY A 154 -15.72 -3.87 -7.45
N MET A 155 -15.33 -2.72 -7.98
CA MET A 155 -14.05 -2.57 -8.69
C MET A 155 -13.38 -1.25 -8.33
N ARG A 156 -12.04 -1.25 -8.23
CA ARG A 156 -11.29 -0.04 -7.97
C ARG A 156 -11.47 0.96 -9.11
N LYS A 157 -11.75 2.21 -8.78
CA LYS A 157 -11.85 3.29 -9.75
C LYS A 157 -10.44 3.78 -10.10
N GLY A 158 -9.91 3.30 -11.19
CA GLY A 158 -8.57 3.60 -11.70
C GLY A 158 -8.13 2.58 -12.72
N ALA A 159 -7.16 2.94 -13.54
CA ALA A 159 -6.59 2.06 -14.57
C ALA A 159 -5.79 0.91 -13.96
N LYS A 160 -4.91 1.25 -12.98
CA LYS A 160 -4.03 0.30 -12.29
C LYS A 160 -4.84 -0.74 -11.53
N TYR A 161 -4.48 -2.01 -11.70
CA TYR A 161 -5.16 -3.23 -11.23
C TYR A 161 -6.48 -3.56 -11.97
N THR A 162 -7.13 -2.59 -12.59
CA THR A 162 -8.40 -2.76 -13.31
C THR A 162 -8.17 -3.25 -14.73
N LEU A 163 -7.18 -2.71 -15.45
CA LEU A 163 -6.85 -3.14 -16.81
C LEU A 163 -6.27 -4.57 -16.82
N GLU A 164 -5.44 -4.91 -15.84
CA GLU A 164 -4.86 -6.25 -15.71
C GLU A 164 -5.94 -7.31 -15.49
N VAL A 165 -6.87 -7.07 -14.54
CA VAL A 165 -7.94 -8.04 -14.28
C VAL A 165 -8.89 -8.17 -15.45
N ALA A 166 -9.12 -7.09 -16.23
CA ALA A 166 -9.92 -7.13 -17.44
C ALA A 166 -9.27 -8.05 -18.51
N LEU A 167 -7.95 -7.94 -18.71
CA LEU A 167 -7.23 -8.83 -19.63
C LEU A 167 -7.23 -10.28 -19.16
N MET A 168 -7.02 -10.53 -17.86
CA MET A 168 -7.10 -11.88 -17.31
C MET A 168 -8.50 -12.49 -17.47
N ALA A 169 -9.55 -11.69 -17.26
CA ALA A 169 -10.93 -12.10 -17.51
C ALA A 169 -11.21 -12.37 -18.99
N ASP A 170 -10.48 -11.73 -19.89
CA ASP A 170 -10.54 -11.94 -21.34
C ASP A 170 -9.61 -13.07 -21.84
N GLY A 171 -9.02 -13.84 -20.92
CA GLY A 171 -8.24 -15.03 -21.20
C GLY A 171 -6.75 -14.81 -21.44
N VAL A 172 -6.23 -13.60 -21.16
CA VAL A 172 -4.77 -13.39 -21.15
C VAL A 172 -4.18 -14.09 -19.93
N ALA A 173 -3.14 -14.90 -20.15
CA ALA A 173 -2.46 -15.56 -19.05
C ALA A 173 -1.78 -14.51 -18.12
N ALA A 174 -1.81 -14.76 -16.82
CA ALA A 174 -1.27 -13.84 -15.80
C ALA A 174 0.15 -13.34 -16.12
N LYS A 175 1.04 -14.23 -16.54
CA LYS A 175 2.42 -13.94 -16.93
C LYS A 175 2.59 -13.05 -18.16
N ASP A 176 1.56 -12.94 -19.01
CA ASP A 176 1.60 -12.19 -20.28
C ASP A 176 0.83 -10.85 -20.20
N VAL A 177 0.22 -10.53 -19.05
CA VAL A 177 -0.64 -9.35 -18.90
C VAL A 177 0.09 -8.06 -19.29
N TYR A 178 1.26 -7.81 -18.73
CA TYR A 178 2.01 -6.58 -19.03
C TYR A 178 2.59 -6.56 -20.43
N LYS A 179 2.95 -7.72 -21.01
CA LYS A 179 3.34 -7.82 -22.42
C LYS A 179 2.20 -7.38 -23.34
N VAL A 180 0.96 -7.71 -22.99
CA VAL A 180 -0.23 -7.27 -23.75
C VAL A 180 -0.52 -5.80 -23.50
N LEU A 181 -0.52 -5.34 -22.24
CA LEU A 181 -0.75 -3.94 -21.88
C LEU A 181 0.29 -2.97 -22.47
N ALA A 182 1.51 -3.42 -22.72
CA ALA A 182 2.54 -2.60 -23.36
C ALA A 182 2.21 -2.22 -24.82
N THR A 183 1.11 -2.73 -25.37
CA THR A 183 0.67 -2.43 -26.74
C THR A 183 -0.63 -1.62 -26.77
N PRO A 184 -0.80 -0.66 -27.68
CA PRO A 184 -2.06 0.08 -27.83
C PRO A 184 -3.27 -0.85 -28.03
N ALA A 185 -3.13 -1.91 -28.83
CA ALA A 185 -4.18 -2.90 -29.06
C ALA A 185 -4.55 -3.68 -27.79
N GLY A 186 -3.58 -3.97 -26.92
CA GLY A 186 -3.83 -4.61 -25.63
C GLY A 186 -4.55 -3.69 -24.65
N VAL A 187 -4.22 -2.43 -24.62
CA VAL A 187 -4.95 -1.42 -23.85
C VAL A 187 -6.39 -1.31 -24.34
N ASP A 188 -6.61 -1.20 -25.66
CA ASP A 188 -7.95 -1.16 -26.26
C ASP A 188 -8.77 -2.41 -25.92
N ARG A 189 -8.13 -3.58 -25.94
CA ARG A 189 -8.73 -4.86 -25.53
C ARG A 189 -9.21 -4.84 -24.08
N ALA A 190 -8.40 -4.31 -23.17
CA ALA A 190 -8.76 -4.18 -21.75
C ALA A 190 -10.00 -3.28 -21.58
N PHE A 191 -10.03 -2.10 -22.21
CA PHE A 191 -11.18 -1.20 -22.15
C PHE A 191 -12.44 -1.82 -22.76
N LYS A 192 -12.33 -2.49 -23.93
CA LYS A 192 -13.45 -3.21 -24.54
C LYS A 192 -13.99 -4.32 -23.63
N LYS A 193 -13.12 -4.96 -22.85
CA LYS A 193 -13.55 -5.93 -21.85
C LYS A 193 -14.29 -5.27 -20.70
N LEU A 194 -13.81 -4.12 -20.22
CA LEU A 194 -14.47 -3.33 -19.19
C LEU A 194 -15.85 -2.82 -19.62
N ASP A 195 -16.04 -2.44 -20.88
CA ASP A 195 -17.35 -2.02 -21.42
C ASP A 195 -18.45 -3.06 -21.17
N GLN A 196 -18.10 -4.37 -21.23
CA GLN A 196 -19.05 -5.45 -20.99
C GLN A 196 -19.55 -5.50 -19.54
N LEU A 197 -18.74 -5.08 -18.59
CA LEU A 197 -19.05 -5.15 -17.16
C LEU A 197 -19.52 -3.81 -16.60
N LYS A 198 -19.20 -2.69 -17.25
CA LYS A 198 -19.44 -1.32 -16.77
C LYS A 198 -20.81 -1.08 -16.18
N PRO A 199 -21.95 -1.55 -16.77
CA PRO A 199 -23.28 -1.36 -16.19
C PRO A 199 -23.50 -2.03 -14.83
N ASN A 200 -22.67 -3.03 -14.50
CA ASN A 200 -22.73 -3.82 -13.27
C ASN A 200 -21.66 -3.46 -12.25
N ILE A 201 -20.85 -2.42 -12.50
CA ILE A 201 -19.76 -2.04 -11.59
C ILE A 201 -20.29 -1.03 -10.56
N GLN A 202 -19.92 -1.29 -9.31
CA GLN A 202 -19.91 -0.32 -8.22
C GLN A 202 -18.46 0.03 -7.92
N TRP A 203 -18.08 1.27 -8.21
CA TRP A 203 -16.72 1.74 -8.03
C TRP A 203 -16.40 1.97 -6.56
N TRP A 204 -15.16 1.69 -6.19
CA TRP A 204 -14.58 2.06 -4.91
C TRP A 204 -13.25 2.79 -5.10
N GLU A 205 -12.94 3.70 -4.18
CA GLU A 205 -11.71 4.50 -4.17
C GLU A 205 -10.86 4.19 -2.93
N ALA A 206 -11.49 4.07 -1.77
CA ALA A 206 -10.83 3.73 -0.52
C ALA A 206 -10.87 2.22 -0.25
N GLY A 207 -9.73 1.64 0.19
CA GLY A 207 -9.59 0.21 0.44
C GLY A 207 -10.51 -0.36 1.55
N ALA A 208 -11.16 0.50 2.34
CA ALA A 208 -12.16 0.10 3.33
C ALA A 208 -13.55 -0.20 2.72
N GLN A 209 -13.84 0.27 1.51
CA GLN A 209 -15.17 0.16 0.88
C GLN A 209 -15.50 -1.27 0.42
N PRO A 210 -14.60 -2.04 -0.25
CA PRO A 210 -14.92 -3.36 -0.75
C PRO A 210 -15.45 -4.34 0.31
N PRO A 211 -14.83 -4.48 1.50
CA PRO A 211 -15.37 -5.33 2.55
C PRO A 211 -16.79 -4.92 2.98
N GLN A 212 -17.04 -3.60 3.08
CA GLN A 212 -18.37 -3.07 3.45
C GLN A 212 -19.43 -3.44 2.41
N TYR A 213 -19.14 -3.22 1.12
CA TYR A 213 -20.05 -3.57 0.02
C TYR A 213 -20.36 -5.06 -0.05
N LEU A 214 -19.35 -5.90 0.25
CA LEU A 214 -19.54 -7.35 0.29
C LEU A 214 -20.42 -7.78 1.49
N VAL A 215 -20.21 -7.17 2.66
CA VAL A 215 -20.98 -7.49 3.88
C VAL A 215 -22.41 -7.00 3.77
N SER A 216 -22.65 -5.79 3.27
CA SER A 216 -24.01 -5.25 3.04
C SER A 216 -24.75 -6.02 1.93
N GLY A 217 -24.01 -6.60 0.98
CA GLY A 217 -24.58 -7.25 -0.20
C GLY A 217 -24.85 -6.30 -1.36
N ASP A 218 -24.29 -5.09 -1.32
CA ASP A 218 -24.33 -4.14 -2.44
C ASP A 218 -23.65 -4.70 -3.67
N VAL A 219 -22.62 -5.54 -3.46
CA VAL A 219 -21.93 -6.30 -4.49
C VAL A 219 -21.81 -7.77 -4.08
N VAL A 220 -21.79 -8.68 -5.03
CA VAL A 220 -21.62 -10.13 -4.78
C VAL A 220 -20.15 -10.54 -4.82
N MET A 221 -19.33 -9.82 -5.58
CA MET A 221 -17.89 -9.98 -5.71
C MET A 221 -17.24 -8.61 -5.79
N SER A 222 -15.98 -8.51 -5.36
CA SER A 222 -15.20 -7.27 -5.48
C SER A 222 -13.73 -7.57 -5.70
N SER A 223 -13.04 -6.73 -6.48
CA SER A 223 -11.61 -6.56 -6.27
C SER A 223 -11.41 -5.94 -4.90
N ALA A 224 -10.40 -6.38 -4.16
CA ALA A 224 -10.14 -5.90 -2.80
C ALA A 224 -8.69 -6.15 -2.40
N TYR A 225 -8.20 -5.41 -1.42
CA TYR A 225 -6.92 -5.70 -0.79
C TYR A 225 -7.06 -6.85 0.21
N ASN A 226 -6.22 -7.87 0.09
CA ASN A 226 -6.32 -9.11 0.87
C ASN A 226 -6.38 -8.88 2.38
N GLY A 227 -5.57 -7.98 2.93
CA GLY A 227 -5.53 -7.70 4.36
C GLY A 227 -6.83 -7.08 4.89
N ARG A 228 -7.53 -6.29 4.07
CA ARG A 228 -8.84 -5.72 4.43
C ARG A 228 -9.91 -6.81 4.53
N ILE A 229 -9.91 -7.75 3.59
CA ILE A 229 -10.81 -8.91 3.63
C ILE A 229 -10.48 -9.80 4.82
N ALA A 230 -9.20 -10.09 5.07
CA ALA A 230 -8.77 -10.90 6.20
C ALA A 230 -9.20 -10.31 7.56
N ASN A 231 -9.15 -8.98 7.71
CA ASN A 231 -9.63 -8.34 8.94
C ASN A 231 -11.14 -8.50 9.12
N THR A 232 -11.91 -8.32 8.06
CA THR A 232 -13.37 -8.53 8.09
C THR A 232 -13.73 -10.00 8.37
N GLN A 233 -12.91 -10.97 7.90
CA GLN A 233 -13.04 -12.38 8.28
C GLN A 233 -12.79 -12.59 9.77
N LYS A 234 -11.79 -11.92 10.37
CA LYS A 234 -11.54 -11.98 11.84
C LYS A 234 -12.72 -11.44 12.66
N GLU A 235 -13.50 -10.51 12.09
CA GLU A 235 -14.75 -10.00 12.67
C GLU A 235 -15.94 -10.97 12.51
N GLY A 236 -15.71 -12.18 12.01
CA GLY A 236 -16.73 -13.22 11.86
C GLY A 236 -17.56 -13.13 10.58
N LYS A 237 -17.19 -12.28 9.61
CA LYS A 237 -17.89 -12.19 8.32
C LYS A 237 -17.40 -13.28 7.37
N ASN A 238 -18.33 -13.95 6.69
CA ASN A 238 -18.04 -15.09 5.80
C ASN A 238 -17.59 -14.62 4.40
N LEU A 239 -16.58 -13.76 4.35
CA LEU A 239 -15.92 -13.38 3.12
C LEU A 239 -14.88 -14.43 2.73
N LYS A 240 -14.63 -14.60 1.45
CA LYS A 240 -13.59 -15.50 0.91
C LYS A 240 -12.71 -14.76 -0.06
N ILE A 241 -11.44 -15.19 -0.13
CA ILE A 241 -10.43 -14.70 -1.06
C ILE A 241 -10.17 -15.75 -2.11
N VAL A 242 -10.12 -15.32 -3.38
CA VAL A 242 -9.63 -16.11 -4.51
C VAL A 242 -8.28 -15.53 -4.93
N TRP A 243 -7.23 -16.29 -4.72
CA TRP A 243 -5.85 -15.85 -4.98
C TRP A 243 -5.43 -15.94 -6.45
N ALA A 244 -6.18 -16.72 -7.27
CA ALA A 244 -5.89 -16.89 -8.69
C ALA A 244 -5.92 -15.56 -9.45
N GLY A 245 -4.79 -15.17 -10.02
CA GLY A 245 -4.62 -13.88 -10.70
C GLY A 245 -4.61 -12.67 -9.76
N GLY A 246 -4.37 -12.89 -8.46
CA GLY A 246 -4.14 -11.79 -7.53
C GLY A 246 -2.86 -11.02 -7.90
N MET A 247 -2.94 -9.70 -7.91
CA MET A 247 -1.76 -8.85 -8.20
C MET A 247 -1.12 -8.43 -6.90
N TYR A 248 0.19 -8.58 -6.78
CA TYR A 248 0.92 -8.23 -5.57
C TYR A 248 1.98 -7.17 -5.83
N ASP A 249 2.13 -6.30 -4.83
CA ASP A 249 3.14 -5.27 -4.75
C ASP A 249 3.52 -5.08 -3.27
N PHE A 250 4.42 -4.17 -3.00
CA PHE A 250 4.69 -3.71 -1.65
C PHE A 250 4.59 -2.19 -1.56
N ASP A 251 4.14 -1.73 -0.40
CA ASP A 251 4.21 -0.33 -0.05
C ASP A 251 5.53 -0.01 0.63
N SER A 252 5.97 1.19 0.46
CA SER A 252 7.24 1.68 0.99
C SER A 252 7.06 2.96 1.79
N TRP A 253 7.88 3.12 2.83
CA TRP A 253 8.09 4.42 3.45
C TRP A 253 8.98 5.28 2.57
N ALA A 254 8.54 6.50 2.28
CA ALA A 254 9.32 7.54 1.62
C ALA A 254 9.27 8.83 2.45
N ILE A 255 10.26 9.70 2.26
CA ILE A 255 10.32 11.03 2.87
C ILE A 255 10.14 12.05 1.76
N PRO A 256 9.08 12.87 1.77
CA PRO A 256 8.92 13.95 0.80
C PRO A 256 10.12 14.89 0.84
N LYS A 257 10.60 15.31 -0.32
CA LYS A 257 11.76 16.20 -0.47
C LYS A 257 11.50 17.53 0.22
N GLY A 258 12.41 17.90 1.13
CA GLY A 258 12.27 19.15 1.88
C GLY A 258 11.45 19.02 3.17
N SER A 259 11.12 17.81 3.63
CA SER A 259 10.52 17.62 4.96
C SER A 259 11.39 18.26 6.05
N PRO A 260 10.80 19.08 6.93
CA PRO A 260 11.53 19.73 8.01
C PRO A 260 12.01 18.75 9.09
N ASN A 261 11.37 17.56 9.18
CA ASN A 261 11.62 16.55 10.21
C ASN A 261 12.39 15.33 9.68
N LYS A 262 13.21 15.48 8.63
CA LYS A 262 13.91 14.38 7.93
C LYS A 262 14.65 13.41 8.88
N ASP A 263 15.34 13.90 9.90
CA ASP A 263 16.07 13.03 10.84
C ASP A 263 15.12 12.20 11.72
N ALA A 264 14.01 12.79 12.17
CA ALA A 264 12.97 12.08 12.90
C ALA A 264 12.27 11.06 11.99
N ALA A 265 12.02 11.41 10.74
CA ALA A 265 11.46 10.52 9.71
C ALA A 265 12.37 9.30 9.46
N LEU A 266 13.68 9.50 9.32
CA LEU A 266 14.65 8.40 9.18
C LEU A 266 14.67 7.50 10.42
N LYS A 267 14.61 8.05 11.64
CA LYS A 267 14.52 7.26 12.88
C LYS A 267 13.22 6.45 12.93
N PHE A 268 12.10 7.03 12.50
CA PHE A 268 10.82 6.34 12.42
C PHE A 268 10.88 5.18 11.41
N ILE A 269 11.40 5.41 10.21
CA ILE A 269 11.56 4.38 9.18
C ILE A 269 12.45 3.24 9.68
N ALA A 270 13.59 3.57 10.32
CA ALA A 270 14.46 2.57 10.92
C ALA A 270 13.75 1.73 12.00
N PHE A 271 12.95 2.38 12.84
CA PHE A 271 12.15 1.71 13.87
C PHE A 271 11.08 0.81 13.24
N ALA A 272 10.32 1.31 12.27
CA ALA A 272 9.26 0.56 11.59
C ALA A 272 9.81 -0.63 10.77
N SER A 273 11.07 -0.55 10.33
CA SER A 273 11.75 -1.60 9.56
C SER A 273 12.27 -2.77 10.41
N LYS A 274 12.22 -2.68 11.74
CA LYS A 274 12.66 -3.78 12.61
C LYS A 274 11.74 -5.00 12.48
N PRO A 275 12.30 -6.23 12.48
CA PRO A 275 11.50 -7.45 12.32
C PRO A 275 10.39 -7.59 13.37
N GLU A 276 10.64 -7.20 14.62
CA GLU A 276 9.69 -7.27 15.71
C GLU A 276 8.46 -6.36 15.46
N ASN A 277 8.69 -5.17 14.91
CA ASN A 277 7.65 -4.20 14.62
C ASN A 277 6.85 -4.60 13.37
N GLN A 278 7.50 -5.12 12.31
CA GLN A 278 6.81 -5.68 11.15
C GLN A 278 6.01 -6.94 11.52
N LYS A 279 6.49 -7.76 12.47
CA LYS A 279 5.69 -8.85 13.06
C LYS A 279 4.38 -8.34 13.63
N VAL A 280 4.43 -7.32 14.50
CA VAL A 280 3.23 -6.75 15.13
C VAL A 280 2.28 -6.20 14.06
N TYR A 281 2.81 -5.55 13.02
CA TYR A 281 2.00 -5.06 11.92
C TYR A 281 1.27 -6.21 11.20
N SER A 282 1.97 -7.26 10.78
CA SER A 282 1.38 -8.40 10.08
C SER A 282 0.34 -9.17 10.94
N GLN A 283 0.49 -9.17 12.26
CA GLN A 283 -0.51 -9.75 13.18
C GLN A 283 -1.83 -8.95 13.22
N ASN A 284 -1.76 -7.62 12.97
CA ASN A 284 -2.93 -6.75 12.97
C ASN A 284 -3.62 -6.65 11.59
N ILE A 285 -2.87 -6.86 10.51
CA ILE A 285 -3.41 -6.92 9.15
C ILE A 285 -2.60 -7.94 8.34
N ALA A 286 -3.26 -8.84 7.58
CA ALA A 286 -2.61 -9.96 6.89
C ALA A 286 -1.85 -9.51 5.64
N TYR A 287 -0.85 -8.65 5.82
CA TYR A 287 0.15 -8.25 4.82
C TYR A 287 1.51 -8.85 5.17
N GLY A 288 2.26 -9.26 4.15
CA GLY A 288 3.55 -9.92 4.33
C GLY A 288 4.65 -8.92 4.74
N PRO A 289 5.49 -9.22 5.74
CA PRO A 289 6.60 -8.34 6.08
C PRO A 289 7.63 -8.30 4.96
N THR A 290 8.26 -7.14 4.75
CA THR A 290 9.37 -6.98 3.80
C THR A 290 10.72 -7.31 4.43
N ASN A 291 10.86 -7.21 5.75
CA ASN A 291 12.05 -7.70 6.43
C ASN A 291 11.97 -9.23 6.58
N LYS A 292 12.89 -9.94 5.93
CA LYS A 292 12.93 -11.41 5.92
C LYS A 292 13.01 -12.04 7.30
N LYS A 293 13.62 -11.33 8.27
CA LYS A 293 13.76 -11.80 9.65
C LYS A 293 12.45 -11.73 10.45
N ALA A 294 11.42 -11.05 9.94
CA ALA A 294 10.12 -10.98 10.58
C ALA A 294 9.28 -12.25 10.34
N VAL A 295 9.43 -12.92 9.17
CA VAL A 295 8.64 -14.10 8.81
C VAL A 295 8.77 -15.25 9.83
N PRO A 296 9.97 -15.63 10.32
CA PRO A 296 10.11 -16.67 11.34
C PRO A 296 9.46 -16.33 12.69
N LEU A 297 9.14 -15.06 12.93
CA LEU A 297 8.50 -14.61 14.16
C LEU A 297 6.96 -14.71 14.11
N LEU A 298 6.38 -14.99 12.93
CA LEU A 298 4.95 -15.08 12.71
C LEU A 298 4.43 -16.49 12.98
N ASP A 299 3.15 -16.57 13.38
CA ASP A 299 2.43 -17.83 13.47
C ASP A 299 2.27 -18.48 12.07
N LYS A 300 2.44 -19.80 11.98
CA LYS A 300 2.37 -20.55 10.72
C LYS A 300 1.04 -20.38 9.98
N LYS A 301 -0.07 -20.28 10.73
CA LYS A 301 -1.40 -20.06 10.15
C LYS A 301 -1.48 -18.69 9.50
N LEU A 302 -0.97 -17.66 10.17
CA LEU A 302 -0.91 -16.32 9.58
C LEU A 302 -0.03 -16.31 8.33
N VAL A 303 1.16 -16.95 8.36
CA VAL A 303 2.05 -17.04 7.20
C VAL A 303 1.35 -17.66 5.98
N ALA A 304 0.49 -18.69 6.20
CA ALA A 304 -0.27 -19.32 5.12
C ALA A 304 -1.31 -18.40 4.46
N ASP A 305 -1.80 -17.40 5.19
CA ASP A 305 -2.80 -16.43 4.73
C ASP A 305 -2.18 -15.15 4.13
N LEU A 306 -0.84 -15.04 4.13
CA LEU A 306 -0.16 -13.88 3.54
C LEU A 306 -0.09 -13.96 2.00
N PRO A 307 -0.04 -12.83 1.29
CA PRO A 307 0.18 -12.82 -0.16
C PRO A 307 1.51 -13.46 -0.56
N THR A 308 2.51 -13.42 0.34
CA THR A 308 3.84 -14.02 0.15
C THR A 308 3.89 -15.53 0.39
N ALA A 309 2.82 -16.16 0.83
CA ALA A 309 2.76 -17.61 0.97
C ALA A 309 2.93 -18.29 -0.40
N PRO A 310 3.74 -19.37 -0.50
CA PRO A 310 4.05 -20.01 -1.79
C PRO A 310 2.81 -20.39 -2.62
N GLN A 311 1.75 -20.88 -1.97
CA GLN A 311 0.50 -21.23 -2.64
C GLN A 311 -0.27 -20.03 -3.18
N ASN A 312 -0.16 -18.84 -2.53
CA ASN A 312 -0.87 -17.62 -2.90
C ASN A 312 -0.13 -16.88 -4.02
N ILE A 313 1.19 -16.74 -3.90
CA ILE A 313 2.01 -16.00 -4.87
C ILE A 313 2.18 -16.75 -6.20
N LYS A 314 2.13 -18.10 -6.19
CA LYS A 314 2.34 -18.93 -7.38
C LYS A 314 1.40 -18.61 -8.53
N SER A 315 0.14 -18.26 -8.23
CA SER A 315 -0.89 -17.91 -9.22
C SER A 315 -1.05 -16.40 -9.39
N GLY A 316 -0.23 -15.61 -8.70
CA GLY A 316 -0.28 -14.17 -8.69
C GLY A 316 0.51 -13.52 -9.83
N VAL A 317 0.32 -12.23 -9.97
CA VAL A 317 1.04 -11.34 -10.90
C VAL A 317 1.77 -10.29 -10.09
N ALA A 318 3.08 -10.19 -10.25
CA ALA A 318 3.81 -9.02 -9.73
C ALA A 318 3.38 -7.77 -10.50
N VAL A 319 3.15 -6.68 -9.80
CA VAL A 319 2.95 -5.38 -10.46
C VAL A 319 4.22 -5.01 -11.21
N ASP A 320 4.09 -4.66 -12.49
CA ASP A 320 5.21 -4.15 -13.28
C ASP A 320 5.41 -2.67 -12.96
N VAL A 321 6.40 -2.43 -12.10
CA VAL A 321 6.72 -1.09 -11.59
C VAL A 321 7.14 -0.16 -12.73
N ALA A 322 7.97 -0.64 -13.66
CA ALA A 322 8.45 0.18 -14.78
C ALA A 322 7.29 0.54 -15.72
N PHE A 323 6.44 -0.43 -16.05
CA PHE A 323 5.25 -0.17 -16.86
C PHE A 323 4.35 0.92 -16.25
N TRP A 324 4.01 0.82 -14.97
CA TRP A 324 3.13 1.81 -14.33
C TRP A 324 3.82 3.14 -14.07
N ALA A 325 5.14 3.17 -13.86
CA ALA A 325 5.89 4.42 -13.77
C ALA A 325 5.85 5.18 -15.12
N ASP A 326 5.99 4.47 -16.24
CA ASP A 326 6.07 5.06 -17.59
C ASP A 326 4.69 5.42 -18.16
N PHE A 327 3.70 4.54 -18.00
CA PHE A 327 2.38 4.64 -18.67
C PHE A 327 1.24 5.01 -17.72
N GLY A 328 1.45 4.99 -16.41
CA GLY A 328 0.39 5.11 -15.40
C GLY A 328 -0.43 6.38 -15.58
N GLU A 329 0.21 7.53 -15.75
CA GLU A 329 -0.50 8.81 -15.87
C GLU A 329 -1.41 8.85 -17.10
N SER A 330 -0.90 8.46 -18.27
CA SER A 330 -1.68 8.43 -19.51
C SER A 330 -2.85 7.45 -19.46
N LEU A 331 -2.64 6.29 -18.85
CA LEU A 331 -3.67 5.28 -18.68
C LEU A 331 -4.75 5.70 -17.67
N GLU A 332 -4.38 6.38 -16.59
CA GLU A 332 -5.34 6.96 -15.63
C GLU A 332 -6.16 8.09 -16.27
N GLN A 333 -5.55 8.97 -17.07
CA GLN A 333 -6.28 9.99 -17.84
C GLN A 333 -7.28 9.35 -18.78
N ARG A 334 -6.86 8.32 -19.54
CA ARG A 334 -7.75 7.56 -20.43
C ARG A 334 -8.88 6.86 -19.67
N PHE A 335 -8.56 6.24 -18.52
CA PHE A 335 -9.54 5.58 -17.66
C PHE A 335 -10.60 6.56 -17.17
N ASN A 336 -10.19 7.72 -16.67
CA ASN A 336 -11.09 8.76 -16.18
C ASN A 336 -12.03 9.25 -17.28
N ALA A 337 -11.50 9.50 -18.48
CA ALA A 337 -12.32 9.88 -19.65
C ALA A 337 -13.30 8.76 -20.08
N TRP A 338 -12.90 7.49 -19.98
CA TRP A 338 -13.75 6.35 -20.24
C TRP A 338 -14.81 6.14 -19.16
N ALA A 339 -14.46 6.29 -17.90
CA ALA A 339 -15.37 6.08 -16.76
C ALA A 339 -16.48 7.14 -16.70
N ALA A 340 -16.21 8.36 -17.19
CA ALA A 340 -17.16 9.47 -17.23
C ALA A 340 -18.25 9.33 -18.29
N LYS A 341 -18.07 8.49 -19.30
CA LYS A 341 -19.10 8.15 -20.32
C LYS A 341 -20.10 7.13 -19.80
#